data_66e0f974a3019ba4f673a025a6ee898f
#
_entry.id   66e0f974a3019ba4f673a025a6ee898f
#
_cell.length_a   1.000
_cell.length_b   1.000
_cell.length_c   1.000
_cell.angle_alpha   90.00
_cell.angle_beta   90.00
_cell.angle_gamma   90.00
#
_symmetry.space_group_name_H-M   'P 1'
#
loop_
_entity.id
_entity.type
_entity.pdbx_description
1 polymer ?
#
loop_
_entity_poly.entity_id
_entity_poly.type
_entity_poly.pdbx_seq_one_letter_code
_entity_poly.pdbx_strand_id
1 'polypeptide(L)'
;FGTGGDMDGGSNDFAEMFYNPEKYWLRPYENIWDEGGLGTNAGFFIDDMWYKPGKVTMPDGEVVKMVDENGNSDREAAETFLDQEREILKTTDSRSTWEKYITQSPKTPREAFLKTSGNIFPTIELNSWLAEIEVTKKAQDLAMIGELYWEKDKVKWMPNNDLKPINKFPLKPTEDKTGCIVIWEHPYHDPSSDEIPFGLYIGGTDPYDQDSSTTSSLGSTFIYKTFQKFDKTYNLPVAEYTGRPETAKEYYENIRKLLTYYNAQTLYENNLKGLKIYFEQKKCLNLLKSQPSILKDIVNRSTVSRGYGVHMSEPIKIQAEIYLRDWLLEKRADTDEGDKLNLHSILSIPLLKELISYDKQGNFDRAIAFMLCILHSHENYHIDLESQFDYGQSDKFWRTNHFKKRKVR
;
A
#
# COMPACT_ATOMS: atom_id res chain seq x y z
N PHE A 1 -11.76 29.10 12.97
CA PHE A 1 -10.40 29.17 12.41
C PHE A 1 -9.54 28.07 13.01
N GLY A 2 -8.78 27.39 12.18
CA GLY A 2 -7.76 26.43 12.55
C GLY A 2 -6.63 26.50 11.55
N THR A 3 -5.42 26.18 11.98
CA THR A 3 -4.29 25.93 11.10
C THR A 3 -4.11 24.42 11.00
N GLY A 4 -3.74 23.94 9.82
CA GLY A 4 -3.15 22.62 9.72
C GLY A 4 -1.95 22.55 10.64
N GLY A 5 -1.65 21.41 11.19
CA GLY A 5 -0.56 21.21 12.10
C GLY A 5 -0.39 19.74 12.40
N ASP A 6 0.44 19.42 13.39
CA ASP A 6 0.67 18.04 13.79
C ASP A 6 -0.66 17.41 14.26
N MET A 7 -1.14 16.41 13.50
CA MET A 7 -2.47 15.82 13.64
C MET A 7 -2.63 14.86 14.84
N ASP A 8 -1.72 14.90 15.81
CA ASP A 8 -1.66 13.97 16.95
C ASP A 8 -2.72 14.17 18.05
N GLY A 9 -3.59 15.13 17.92
CA GLY A 9 -4.53 15.39 19.00
C GLY A 9 -5.81 16.14 18.61
N GLY A 10 -6.75 15.50 17.93
CA GLY A 10 -8.08 16.07 17.68
C GLY A 10 -8.28 16.73 16.33
N SER A 11 -7.30 16.73 15.47
CA SER A 11 -7.40 17.34 14.15
C SER A 11 -8.07 16.45 13.09
N ASN A 12 -8.28 15.16 13.35
CA ASN A 12 -9.14 14.31 12.52
C ASN A 12 -10.58 14.85 12.51
N ASP A 13 -11.08 15.30 13.66
CA ASP A 13 -12.40 15.91 13.77
C ASP A 13 -12.47 17.23 13.00
N PHE A 14 -11.36 18.00 12.99
CA PHE A 14 -11.30 19.25 12.24
C PHE A 14 -11.25 19.00 10.72
N ALA A 15 -10.53 18.00 10.25
CA ALA A 15 -10.53 17.60 8.85
C ALA A 15 -11.91 17.08 8.42
N GLU A 16 -12.58 16.27 9.25
CA GLU A 16 -13.95 15.82 8.98
C GLU A 16 -14.93 17.01 8.90
N MET A 17 -14.81 17.95 9.82
CA MET A 17 -15.62 19.16 9.84
C MET A 17 -15.36 20.03 8.59
N PHE A 18 -14.10 20.14 8.15
CA PHE A 18 -13.74 20.91 6.98
C PHE A 18 -14.31 20.31 5.68
N TYR A 19 -14.19 18.98 5.49
CA TYR A 19 -14.67 18.28 4.28
C TYR A 19 -16.17 17.92 4.32
N ASN A 20 -16.85 18.14 5.45
CA ASN A 20 -18.30 17.93 5.58
C ASN A 20 -18.95 19.14 6.28
N PRO A 21 -18.81 20.35 5.74
CA PRO A 21 -19.22 21.58 6.42
C PRO A 21 -20.72 21.59 6.79
N GLU A 22 -21.58 21.05 5.94
CA GLU A 22 -23.02 21.01 6.15
C GLU A 22 -23.43 20.17 7.36
N LYS A 23 -22.71 19.05 7.62
CA LYS A 23 -22.91 18.19 8.79
C LYS A 23 -22.70 18.95 10.11
N TYR A 24 -21.84 19.96 10.08
CA TYR A 24 -21.43 20.76 11.25
C TYR A 24 -21.99 22.18 11.23
N TRP A 25 -23.02 22.46 10.40
CA TRP A 25 -23.67 23.77 10.27
C TRP A 25 -22.71 24.89 9.86
N LEU A 26 -21.66 24.55 9.13
CA LEU A 26 -20.71 25.50 8.56
C LEU A 26 -21.14 25.89 7.15
N ARG A 27 -20.73 27.10 6.73
CA ARG A 27 -20.98 27.54 5.36
C ARG A 27 -20.15 26.70 4.38
N PRO A 28 -20.78 26.01 3.42
CA PRO A 28 -20.06 25.26 2.41
C PRO A 28 -19.51 26.19 1.34
N TYR A 29 -18.34 25.83 0.83
CA TYR A 29 -17.70 26.41 -0.35
C TYR A 29 -17.39 25.29 -1.33
N GLU A 30 -17.43 25.58 -2.64
CA GLU A 30 -16.96 24.61 -3.62
C GLU A 30 -15.46 24.35 -3.40
N ASN A 31 -15.07 23.06 -3.37
CA ASN A 31 -13.68 22.67 -3.16
C ASN A 31 -12.87 22.86 -4.46
N ILE A 32 -12.39 24.05 -4.69
CA ILE A 32 -11.55 24.43 -5.84
C ILE A 32 -10.06 24.24 -5.58
N TRP A 33 -9.69 23.85 -4.37
CA TRP A 33 -8.28 23.79 -3.93
C TRP A 33 -7.66 22.42 -4.09
N ASP A 34 -8.43 21.35 -3.86
CA ASP A 34 -7.94 20.00 -4.01
C ASP A 34 -8.17 19.46 -5.42
N GLU A 35 -7.22 18.70 -5.96
CA GLU A 35 -7.42 17.96 -7.20
C GLU A 35 -8.61 17.00 -7.05
N GLY A 36 -9.55 17.05 -7.99
CA GLY A 36 -10.79 16.28 -7.92
C GLY A 36 -11.82 16.80 -6.94
N GLY A 37 -11.61 17.96 -6.32
CA GLY A 37 -12.57 18.61 -5.43
C GLY A 37 -13.77 19.23 -6.15
N LEU A 38 -13.68 19.50 -7.45
CA LEU A 38 -14.75 20.13 -8.24
C LEU A 38 -16.06 19.34 -8.10
N GLY A 39 -17.13 20.06 -7.72
CA GLY A 39 -18.43 19.47 -7.46
C GLY A 39 -18.60 18.91 -6.04
N THR A 40 -17.62 19.04 -5.16
CA THR A 40 -17.71 18.74 -3.73
C THR A 40 -17.69 20.03 -2.90
N ASN A 41 -18.23 19.96 -1.68
CA ASN A 41 -18.23 21.07 -0.75
C ASN A 41 -17.15 20.85 0.34
N ALA A 42 -16.50 21.96 0.73
CA ALA A 42 -15.53 22.00 1.81
C ALA A 42 -15.68 23.28 2.64
N GLY A 43 -14.95 23.41 3.72
CA GLY A 43 -14.75 24.67 4.44
C GLY A 43 -13.94 25.67 3.60
N PHE A 44 -13.87 26.92 4.03
CA PHE A 44 -13.06 27.93 3.35
C PHE A 44 -11.58 27.71 3.69
N PHE A 45 -10.73 27.61 2.68
CA PHE A 45 -9.30 27.43 2.80
C PHE A 45 -8.54 28.64 2.27
N ILE A 46 -7.47 29.01 2.94
CA ILE A 46 -6.51 30.01 2.46
C ILE A 46 -5.14 29.37 2.50
N ASP A 47 -4.52 29.24 1.33
CA ASP A 47 -3.17 28.69 1.19
C ASP A 47 -2.08 29.63 1.70
N ASP A 48 -0.90 29.10 1.95
CA ASP A 48 0.23 29.85 2.50
C ASP A 48 0.82 30.89 1.54
N MET A 49 0.46 30.82 0.24
CA MET A 49 0.87 31.80 -0.77
C MET A 49 0.29 33.19 -0.53
N TRP A 50 -0.79 33.30 0.26
CA TRP A 50 -1.38 34.60 0.65
C TRP A 50 -0.72 35.27 1.84
N TYR A 51 0.13 34.55 2.60
CA TYR A 51 0.70 35.03 3.87
C TYR A 51 2.18 35.31 3.82
N LYS A 52 2.81 35.32 2.66
CA LYS A 52 4.23 35.59 2.58
C LYS A 52 4.51 37.05 2.96
N PRO A 53 5.56 37.33 3.74
CA PRO A 53 5.96 38.71 4.05
C PRO A 53 6.30 39.46 2.76
N GLY A 54 6.18 40.77 2.76
CA GLY A 54 6.34 41.63 1.57
C GLY A 54 7.69 41.52 0.86
N LYS A 55 8.73 40.99 1.54
CA LYS A 55 10.03 40.62 0.95
C LYS A 55 10.54 39.34 1.59
N VAL A 56 11.04 38.44 0.76
CA VAL A 56 11.62 37.16 1.18
C VAL A 56 13.00 37.02 0.52
N THR A 57 13.95 36.46 1.25
CA THR A 57 15.24 36.07 0.68
C THR A 57 15.08 34.65 0.13
N MET A 58 15.24 34.50 -1.18
CA MET A 58 15.22 33.22 -1.86
C MET A 58 16.43 32.37 -1.44
N PRO A 59 16.37 31.04 -1.61
CA PRO A 59 17.48 30.13 -1.26
C PRO A 59 18.79 30.43 -1.98
N ASP A 60 18.76 31.03 -3.16
CA ASP A 60 19.92 31.50 -3.91
C ASP A 60 20.49 32.85 -3.44
N GLY A 61 19.85 33.49 -2.45
CA GLY A 61 20.23 34.76 -1.86
C GLY A 61 19.59 35.99 -2.50
N GLU A 62 18.78 35.82 -3.55
CA GLU A 62 18.03 36.92 -4.14
C GLU A 62 16.89 37.39 -3.22
N VAL A 63 16.68 38.72 -3.14
CA VAL A 63 15.57 39.29 -2.36
C VAL A 63 14.41 39.59 -3.30
N VAL A 64 13.37 38.79 -3.24
CA VAL A 64 12.18 38.92 -4.06
C VAL A 64 11.04 39.59 -3.28
N LYS A 65 10.30 40.46 -3.93
CA LYS A 65 9.06 41.02 -3.38
C LYS A 65 7.93 40.01 -3.54
N MET A 66 7.21 39.75 -2.45
CA MET A 66 6.05 38.85 -2.41
C MET A 66 4.71 39.62 -2.51
N VAL A 67 4.78 40.91 -2.77
CA VAL A 67 3.61 41.77 -2.92
C VAL A 67 3.79 42.69 -4.12
N ASP A 68 2.70 42.97 -4.80
CA ASP A 68 2.64 43.96 -5.90
C ASP A 68 2.71 45.41 -5.41
N GLU A 69 2.63 46.38 -6.33
CA GLU A 69 2.68 47.80 -6.00
C GLU A 69 1.48 48.27 -5.15
N ASN A 70 0.38 47.52 -5.17
CA ASN A 70 -0.85 47.81 -4.43
C ASN A 70 -0.91 47.07 -3.08
N GLY A 71 0.11 46.28 -2.78
CA GLY A 71 0.17 45.47 -1.55
C GLY A 71 -0.57 44.15 -1.63
N ASN A 72 -1.01 43.69 -2.80
CA ASN A 72 -1.58 42.37 -2.99
C ASN A 72 -0.48 41.30 -3.07
N SER A 73 -0.76 40.11 -2.60
CA SER A 73 0.19 39.01 -2.66
C SER A 73 0.51 38.62 -4.11
N ASP A 74 1.81 38.55 -4.42
CA ASP A 74 2.33 37.98 -5.65
C ASP A 74 2.36 36.45 -5.49
N ARG A 75 1.32 35.79 -5.98
CA ARG A 75 1.14 34.34 -5.82
C ARG A 75 2.18 33.53 -6.59
N GLU A 76 2.59 33.98 -7.76
CA GLU A 76 3.57 33.28 -8.59
C GLU A 76 4.96 33.30 -7.93
N ALA A 77 5.37 34.46 -7.39
CA ALA A 77 6.59 34.58 -6.63
C ALA A 77 6.54 33.74 -5.34
N ALA A 78 5.41 33.76 -4.62
CA ALA A 78 5.21 32.97 -3.40
C ALA A 78 5.23 31.46 -3.66
N GLU A 79 4.63 31.01 -4.76
CA GLU A 79 4.64 29.62 -5.20
C GLU A 79 6.06 29.14 -5.52
N THR A 80 6.80 29.93 -6.30
CA THR A 80 8.20 29.65 -6.65
C THR A 80 9.06 29.52 -5.40
N PHE A 81 8.88 30.40 -4.43
CA PHE A 81 9.59 30.34 -3.15
C PHE A 81 9.27 29.05 -2.38
N LEU A 82 7.98 28.69 -2.27
CA LEU A 82 7.58 27.48 -1.56
C LEU A 82 8.14 26.22 -2.23
N ASP A 83 8.17 26.17 -3.55
CA ASP A 83 8.71 25.03 -4.31
C ASP A 83 10.22 24.88 -4.11
N GLN A 84 10.97 25.97 -4.13
CA GLN A 84 12.40 25.94 -3.86
C GLN A 84 12.71 25.51 -2.43
N GLU A 85 12.01 26.02 -1.43
CA GLU A 85 12.15 25.60 -0.03
C GLU A 85 11.84 24.11 0.13
N ARG A 86 10.76 23.61 -0.51
CA ARG A 86 10.37 22.20 -0.49
C ARG A 86 11.43 21.29 -1.12
N GLU A 87 12.02 21.67 -2.23
CA GLU A 87 13.08 20.91 -2.88
C GLU A 87 14.36 20.87 -2.04
N ILE A 88 14.74 21.97 -1.41
CA ILE A 88 15.89 22.01 -0.51
C ILE A 88 15.66 21.08 0.68
N LEU A 89 14.53 21.20 1.36
CA LEU A 89 14.21 20.36 2.51
C LEU A 89 14.12 18.88 2.14
N LYS A 90 13.61 18.55 0.94
CA LYS A 90 13.56 17.18 0.44
C LYS A 90 14.94 16.56 0.23
N THR A 91 15.94 17.38 -0.14
CA THR A 91 17.30 16.91 -0.46
C THR A 91 18.26 16.99 0.70
N THR A 92 18.07 17.92 1.65
CA THR A 92 19.04 18.23 2.72
C THR A 92 18.62 17.76 4.10
N ASP A 93 17.32 17.62 4.35
CA ASP A 93 16.76 17.33 5.66
C ASP A 93 16.15 15.93 5.76
N SER A 94 15.71 15.61 6.98
CA SER A 94 14.93 14.38 7.18
C SER A 94 13.57 14.51 6.51
N ARG A 95 13.04 13.37 6.02
CA ARG A 95 11.69 13.32 5.44
C ARG A 95 10.63 13.92 6.38
N SER A 96 10.74 13.66 7.68
CA SER A 96 9.83 14.22 8.69
C SER A 96 9.85 15.76 8.74
N THR A 97 11.01 16.38 8.56
CA THR A 97 11.13 17.85 8.51
C THR A 97 10.44 18.41 7.26
N TRP A 98 10.66 17.77 6.12
CA TRP A 98 10.02 18.15 4.87
C TRP A 98 8.48 18.00 4.92
N GLU A 99 7.97 16.88 5.45
CA GLU A 99 6.53 16.66 5.64
C GLU A 99 5.90 17.69 6.60
N LYS A 100 6.58 17.99 7.72
CA LYS A 100 6.14 19.05 8.64
C LYS A 100 6.09 20.43 7.98
N TYR A 101 7.06 20.76 7.15
CA TYR A 101 7.06 22.01 6.41
C TYR A 101 5.84 22.11 5.48
N ILE A 102 5.52 21.06 4.74
CA ILE A 102 4.34 21.02 3.85
C ILE A 102 3.03 21.23 4.62
N THR A 103 2.87 20.60 5.80
CA THR A 103 1.67 20.80 6.62
C THR A 103 1.56 22.18 7.23
N GLN A 104 2.68 22.81 7.51
CA GLN A 104 2.72 24.18 8.07
C GLN A 104 2.59 25.26 6.99
N SER A 105 3.04 24.98 5.77
CA SER A 105 2.97 25.86 4.60
C SER A 105 2.23 25.18 3.45
N PRO A 106 0.93 24.87 3.64
CA PRO A 106 0.17 24.09 2.67
C PRO A 106 -0.26 24.90 1.47
N LYS A 107 -0.20 24.31 0.27
CA LYS A 107 -0.80 24.81 -0.96
C LYS A 107 -2.26 24.36 -1.12
N THR A 108 -2.62 23.22 -0.51
CA THR A 108 -3.96 22.65 -0.58
C THR A 108 -4.48 22.23 0.78
N PRO A 109 -5.79 22.08 0.98
CA PRO A 109 -6.35 21.54 2.21
C PRO A 109 -5.81 20.14 2.53
N ARG A 110 -5.61 19.27 1.53
CA ARG A 110 -5.03 17.95 1.74
C ARG A 110 -3.64 18.01 2.37
N GLU A 111 -2.80 18.94 1.92
CA GLU A 111 -1.49 19.16 2.54
C GLU A 111 -1.61 19.64 3.99
N ALA A 112 -2.57 20.53 4.28
CA ALA A 112 -2.80 21.05 5.62
C ALA A 112 -3.24 19.95 6.62
N PHE A 113 -3.90 18.91 6.13
CA PHE A 113 -4.41 17.80 6.94
C PHE A 113 -3.56 16.52 6.82
N LEU A 114 -2.33 16.61 6.30
CA LEU A 114 -1.41 15.48 6.29
C LEU A 114 -1.08 15.02 7.71
N LYS A 115 -1.19 13.72 7.94
CA LYS A 115 -0.75 13.10 9.19
C LYS A 115 0.76 12.86 9.11
N THR A 116 1.54 13.73 9.73
CA THR A 116 3.01 13.70 9.63
C THR A 116 3.69 12.99 10.79
N SER A 117 3.01 12.77 11.89
CA SER A 117 3.56 12.09 13.06
C SER A 117 3.10 10.64 13.12
N GLY A 118 4.06 9.74 13.32
CA GLY A 118 3.81 8.32 13.52
C GLY A 118 3.58 7.48 12.26
N ASN A 119 3.29 8.07 11.10
CA ASN A 119 3.18 7.32 9.85
C ASN A 119 4.55 7.17 9.17
N ILE A 120 4.97 5.93 8.93
CA ILE A 120 6.23 5.62 8.27
C ILE A 120 6.15 5.71 6.73
N PHE A 121 4.94 5.69 6.16
CA PHE A 121 4.72 5.65 4.71
C PHE A 121 4.76 7.05 4.06
N PRO A 122 5.01 7.12 2.74
CA PRO A 122 5.13 8.36 1.99
C PRO A 122 3.76 9.03 1.75
N THR A 123 3.20 9.64 2.79
CA THR A 123 1.83 10.16 2.78
C THR A 123 1.57 11.21 1.72
N ILE A 124 2.57 12.02 1.35
CA ILE A 124 2.44 13.07 0.33
C ILE A 124 2.25 12.45 -1.05
N GLU A 125 3.15 11.53 -1.43
CA GLU A 125 3.08 10.85 -2.73
C GLU A 125 1.85 9.95 -2.83
N LEU A 126 1.49 9.29 -1.72
CA LEU A 126 0.26 8.49 -1.65
C LEU A 126 -1.00 9.35 -1.84
N ASN A 127 -1.06 10.53 -1.23
CA ASN A 127 -2.18 11.47 -1.41
C ASN A 127 -2.24 12.01 -2.85
N SER A 128 -1.11 12.37 -3.44
CA SER A 128 -1.04 12.82 -4.83
C SER A 128 -1.56 11.74 -5.78
N TRP A 129 -1.09 10.50 -5.61
CA TRP A 129 -1.56 9.37 -6.42
C TRP A 129 -3.04 9.07 -6.21
N LEU A 130 -3.52 9.08 -4.97
CA LEU A 130 -4.93 8.89 -4.65
C LEU A 130 -5.80 9.92 -5.37
N ALA A 131 -5.40 11.20 -5.34
CA ALA A 131 -6.10 12.27 -6.06
C ALA A 131 -6.16 12.01 -7.57
N GLU A 132 -5.03 11.63 -8.17
CA GLU A 132 -4.95 11.34 -9.61
C GLU A 132 -5.89 10.20 -10.02
N ILE A 133 -5.89 9.07 -9.29
CA ILE A 133 -6.74 7.93 -9.66
C ILE A 133 -8.23 8.14 -9.36
N GLU A 134 -8.58 8.97 -8.38
CA GLU A 134 -9.97 9.36 -8.13
C GLU A 134 -10.51 10.27 -9.23
N VAL A 135 -9.70 11.23 -9.72
CA VAL A 135 -10.06 12.13 -10.83
C VAL A 135 -10.14 11.39 -12.16
N THR A 136 -9.12 10.60 -12.47
CA THR A 136 -9.04 9.88 -13.76
C THR A 136 -9.98 8.68 -13.83
N LYS A 137 -10.58 8.25 -12.70
CA LYS A 137 -11.38 7.03 -12.54
C LYS A 137 -10.65 5.75 -12.96
N LYS A 138 -9.34 5.81 -13.16
CA LYS A 138 -8.51 4.71 -13.62
C LYS A 138 -8.68 3.43 -12.78
N ALA A 139 -8.74 3.58 -11.46
CA ALA A 139 -8.94 2.44 -10.56
C ALA A 139 -10.30 1.78 -10.76
N GLN A 140 -11.35 2.55 -11.04
CA GLN A 140 -12.71 2.06 -11.25
C GLN A 140 -12.86 1.39 -12.63
N ASP A 141 -12.25 1.99 -13.66
CA ASP A 141 -12.32 1.49 -15.03
C ASP A 141 -11.56 0.16 -15.22
N LEU A 142 -10.49 -0.05 -14.46
CA LEU A 142 -9.71 -1.30 -14.48
C LEU A 142 -10.22 -2.36 -13.49
N ALA A 143 -11.05 -1.98 -12.53
CA ALA A 143 -11.55 -2.92 -11.51
C ALA A 143 -12.65 -3.81 -12.07
N MET A 144 -12.41 -5.11 -12.10
CA MET A 144 -13.41 -6.13 -12.38
C MET A 144 -13.91 -6.68 -11.05
N ILE A 145 -15.21 -6.55 -10.80
CA ILE A 145 -15.87 -6.97 -9.56
C ILE A 145 -16.65 -8.25 -9.81
N GLY A 146 -16.54 -9.21 -8.90
CA GLY A 146 -17.26 -10.46 -9.04
C GLY A 146 -16.91 -11.51 -8.00
N GLU A 147 -17.16 -12.75 -8.37
CA GLU A 147 -17.02 -13.93 -7.52
C GLU A 147 -16.21 -15.02 -8.22
N LEU A 148 -15.57 -15.84 -7.40
CA LEU A 148 -14.92 -17.08 -7.86
C LEU A 148 -15.77 -18.27 -7.45
N TYR A 149 -15.97 -19.22 -8.35
CA TYR A 149 -16.71 -20.44 -8.10
C TYR A 149 -15.96 -21.66 -8.60
N TRP A 150 -16.28 -22.80 -8.01
CA TRP A 150 -15.73 -24.09 -8.44
C TRP A 150 -16.52 -24.65 -9.60
N GLU A 151 -15.83 -24.90 -10.70
CA GLU A 151 -16.33 -25.74 -11.79
C GLU A 151 -15.51 -27.04 -11.82
N LYS A 152 -16.05 -28.08 -11.20
CA LYS A 152 -15.32 -29.33 -10.91
C LYS A 152 -14.08 -29.03 -10.04
N ASP A 153 -12.88 -29.26 -10.60
CA ASP A 153 -11.61 -29.06 -9.90
C ASP A 153 -10.93 -27.73 -10.27
N LYS A 154 -11.57 -26.89 -11.10
CA LYS A 154 -11.04 -25.59 -11.52
C LYS A 154 -11.84 -24.46 -10.92
N VAL A 155 -11.15 -23.37 -10.60
CA VAL A 155 -11.80 -22.12 -10.18
C VAL A 155 -12.04 -21.24 -11.40
N LYS A 156 -13.24 -20.70 -11.50
CA LYS A 156 -13.68 -19.81 -12.59
C LYS A 156 -14.11 -18.46 -12.02
N TRP A 157 -13.90 -17.43 -12.81
CA TRP A 157 -14.36 -16.09 -12.54
C TRP A 157 -15.77 -15.83 -13.09
N MET A 158 -16.59 -15.17 -12.32
CA MET A 158 -17.92 -14.69 -12.71
C MET A 158 -18.05 -13.22 -12.34
N PRO A 159 -18.10 -12.32 -13.34
CA PRO A 159 -18.35 -10.90 -13.08
C PRO A 159 -19.73 -10.72 -12.43
N ASN A 160 -19.80 -9.87 -11.40
CA ASN A 160 -21.05 -9.53 -10.73
C ASN A 160 -21.01 -8.07 -10.26
N ASN A 161 -21.62 -7.19 -11.04
CA ASN A 161 -21.63 -5.73 -10.77
C ASN A 161 -22.62 -5.31 -9.67
N ASP A 162 -23.45 -6.23 -9.16
CA ASP A 162 -24.33 -5.96 -8.02
C ASP A 162 -23.57 -5.98 -6.69
N LEU A 163 -22.39 -6.63 -6.68
CA LEU A 163 -21.51 -6.64 -5.52
C LEU A 163 -20.80 -5.29 -5.35
N LYS A 164 -20.53 -4.95 -4.10
CA LYS A 164 -19.83 -3.72 -3.77
C LYS A 164 -18.61 -4.00 -2.92
N PRO A 165 -17.42 -3.61 -3.39
CA PRO A 165 -16.22 -3.68 -2.56
C PRO A 165 -16.35 -2.73 -1.35
N ILE A 166 -15.74 -3.11 -0.24
CA ILE A 166 -15.70 -2.27 0.96
C ILE A 166 -14.70 -1.14 0.74
N ASN A 167 -15.19 0.06 0.44
CA ASN A 167 -14.36 1.23 0.13
C ASN A 167 -14.25 2.23 1.30
N LYS A 168 -15.02 2.03 2.38
CA LYS A 168 -15.03 2.90 3.56
C LYS A 168 -14.73 2.11 4.82
N PHE A 169 -13.95 2.69 5.71
CA PHE A 169 -13.68 2.15 7.04
C PHE A 169 -13.59 3.33 8.02
N PRO A 170 -14.05 3.20 9.27
CA PRO A 170 -14.76 2.06 9.86
C PRO A 170 -16.18 1.88 9.32
N LEU A 171 -16.64 0.62 9.26
CA LEU A 171 -17.99 0.27 8.88
C LEU A 171 -18.97 0.45 10.04
N LYS A 172 -20.18 0.94 9.73
CA LYS A 172 -21.27 0.93 10.71
C LYS A 172 -21.74 -0.52 10.95
N PRO A 173 -22.31 -0.83 12.14
CA PRO A 173 -22.80 -2.18 12.44
C PRO A 173 -23.85 -2.72 11.46
N THR A 174 -24.60 -1.81 10.81
CA THR A 174 -25.68 -2.14 9.86
C THR A 174 -25.21 -2.25 8.41
N GLU A 175 -23.95 -1.95 8.10
CA GLU A 175 -23.42 -2.05 6.73
C GLU A 175 -23.02 -3.49 6.41
N ASP A 176 -23.20 -3.87 5.15
CA ASP A 176 -22.77 -5.16 4.64
C ASP A 176 -21.25 -5.25 4.67
N LYS A 177 -20.72 -6.30 5.32
CA LYS A 177 -19.30 -6.56 5.49
C LYS A 177 -18.80 -7.72 4.63
N THR A 178 -19.66 -8.32 3.84
CA THR A 178 -19.30 -9.52 3.04
C THR A 178 -18.13 -9.24 2.12
N GLY A 179 -18.10 -8.04 1.51
CA GLY A 179 -17.09 -7.68 0.54
C GLY A 179 -17.22 -8.48 -0.75
N CYS A 180 -16.31 -8.26 -1.67
CA CYS A 180 -16.24 -9.00 -2.94
C CYS A 180 -14.80 -9.08 -3.43
N ILE A 181 -14.56 -9.92 -4.43
CA ILE A 181 -13.26 -10.00 -5.09
C ILE A 181 -13.17 -8.89 -6.14
N VAL A 182 -12.07 -8.14 -6.11
CA VAL A 182 -11.70 -7.14 -7.09
C VAL A 182 -10.48 -7.63 -7.84
N ILE A 183 -10.53 -7.67 -9.15
CA ILE A 183 -9.42 -8.07 -10.03
C ILE A 183 -9.08 -6.90 -10.94
N TRP A 184 -7.80 -6.51 -10.96
CA TRP A 184 -7.27 -5.52 -11.90
C TRP A 184 -6.56 -6.17 -13.08
N GLU A 185 -6.01 -7.38 -12.89
CA GLU A 185 -5.38 -8.18 -13.93
C GLU A 185 -5.67 -9.66 -13.68
N HIS A 186 -6.25 -10.35 -14.69
CA HIS A 186 -6.45 -11.79 -14.63
C HIS A 186 -5.12 -12.54 -14.69
N PRO A 187 -5.07 -13.79 -14.16
CA PRO A 187 -3.84 -14.55 -14.22
C PRO A 187 -3.38 -14.81 -15.66
N TYR A 188 -2.07 -14.64 -15.87
CA TYR A 188 -1.42 -15.00 -17.12
C TYR A 188 -1.31 -16.51 -17.26
N HIS A 189 -1.67 -17.01 -18.43
CA HIS A 189 -1.49 -18.40 -18.80
C HIS A 189 -0.37 -18.52 -19.84
N ASP A 190 0.57 -19.42 -19.61
CA ASP A 190 1.62 -19.71 -20.56
C ASP A 190 0.99 -20.26 -21.87
N PRO A 191 1.24 -19.62 -23.02
CA PRO A 191 0.62 -20.05 -24.29
C PRO A 191 0.94 -21.49 -24.71
N SER A 192 2.02 -22.08 -24.19
CA SER A 192 2.46 -23.43 -24.54
C SER A 192 1.81 -24.52 -23.69
N SER A 193 1.53 -24.24 -22.43
CA SER A 193 1.03 -25.21 -21.46
C SER A 193 -0.40 -24.92 -20.97
N ASP A 194 -0.90 -23.71 -21.22
CA ASP A 194 -2.15 -23.18 -20.63
C ASP A 194 -2.11 -23.15 -19.08
N GLU A 195 -0.93 -23.22 -18.49
CA GLU A 195 -0.74 -23.20 -17.05
C GLU A 195 -0.28 -21.82 -16.56
N ILE A 196 -0.63 -21.48 -15.33
CA ILE A 196 -0.12 -20.29 -14.66
C ILE A 196 1.25 -20.65 -14.07
N PRO A 197 2.35 -19.94 -14.44
CA PRO A 197 3.67 -20.23 -13.92
C PRO A 197 3.71 -20.14 -12.38
N PHE A 198 4.28 -21.16 -11.75
CA PHE A 198 4.45 -21.16 -10.30
C PHE A 198 5.38 -20.03 -9.86
N GLY A 199 5.00 -19.32 -8.81
CA GLY A 199 5.77 -18.19 -8.27
C GLY A 199 5.56 -16.85 -9.01
N LEU A 200 4.84 -16.83 -10.15
CA LEU A 200 4.46 -15.59 -10.83
C LEU A 200 3.56 -14.73 -9.93
N TYR A 201 2.67 -15.37 -9.20
CA TYR A 201 1.78 -14.72 -8.26
C TYR A 201 2.02 -15.22 -6.85
N ILE A 202 1.99 -14.30 -5.90
CA ILE A 202 2.08 -14.56 -4.46
C ILE A 202 0.96 -13.83 -3.73
N GLY A 203 0.63 -14.28 -2.53
CA GLY A 203 -0.38 -13.63 -1.70
C GLY A 203 0.15 -13.15 -0.37
N GLY A 204 -0.54 -12.19 0.20
CA GLY A 204 -0.45 -11.76 1.59
C GLY A 204 -1.84 -11.70 2.19
N THR A 205 -2.03 -12.27 3.37
CA THR A 205 -3.35 -12.42 4.00
C THR A 205 -3.29 -12.04 5.47
N ASP A 206 -4.17 -11.14 5.86
CA ASP A 206 -4.51 -10.86 7.25
C ASP A 206 -5.90 -11.46 7.55
N PRO A 207 -5.97 -12.64 8.20
CA PRO A 207 -7.22 -13.34 8.43
C PRO A 207 -7.81 -13.03 9.80
N TYR A 208 -9.12 -13.31 9.97
CA TYR A 208 -9.79 -13.38 11.27
C TYR A 208 -10.34 -14.78 11.52
N ASP A 209 -10.62 -15.14 12.80
CA ASP A 209 -11.08 -16.47 13.17
C ASP A 209 -12.50 -16.50 13.77
N GLN A 210 -13.06 -15.36 14.13
CA GLN A 210 -14.36 -15.28 14.83
C GLN A 210 -15.47 -14.87 13.88
N ASP A 211 -16.55 -15.66 13.84
CA ASP A 211 -17.73 -15.35 13.03
C ASP A 211 -18.40 -14.05 13.51
N SER A 212 -18.49 -13.83 14.82
CA SER A 212 -18.97 -12.60 15.41
C SER A 212 -17.87 -11.85 16.14
N SER A 213 -17.76 -10.55 15.94
CA SER A 213 -16.81 -9.69 16.63
C SER A 213 -17.48 -8.40 17.08
N THR A 214 -17.10 -7.93 18.25
CA THR A 214 -17.41 -6.58 18.73
C THR A 214 -16.57 -5.51 18.02
N THR A 215 -15.48 -5.92 17.33
CA THR A 215 -14.60 -5.05 16.57
C THR A 215 -15.03 -4.99 15.10
N SER A 216 -14.67 -3.91 14.42
CA SER A 216 -14.94 -3.69 12.99
C SER A 216 -13.90 -4.37 12.09
N SER A 217 -13.01 -5.21 12.64
CA SER A 217 -11.93 -5.86 11.87
C SER A 217 -12.47 -6.70 10.73
N LEU A 218 -11.86 -6.57 9.57
CA LEU A 218 -12.13 -7.34 8.35
C LEU A 218 -11.02 -8.35 8.15
N GLY A 219 -11.21 -9.30 7.25
CA GLY A 219 -10.09 -10.02 6.69
C GLY A 219 -9.69 -9.40 5.36
N SER A 220 -8.41 -9.39 5.06
CA SER A 220 -7.89 -8.89 3.80
C SER A 220 -6.88 -9.84 3.16
N THR A 221 -6.93 -9.95 1.84
CA THR A 221 -6.02 -10.76 1.05
C THR A 221 -5.70 -10.03 -0.25
N PHE A 222 -4.42 -9.86 -0.53
CA PHE A 222 -3.93 -9.35 -1.81
C PHE A 222 -3.23 -10.44 -2.60
N ILE A 223 -3.37 -10.38 -3.92
CA ILE A 223 -2.53 -11.11 -4.87
C ILE A 223 -1.58 -10.12 -5.53
N TYR A 224 -0.32 -10.47 -5.54
CA TYR A 224 0.78 -9.67 -6.03
C TYR A 224 1.52 -10.39 -7.15
N LYS A 225 1.76 -9.72 -8.27
CA LYS A 225 2.50 -10.23 -9.41
C LYS A 225 3.98 -9.93 -9.22
N THR A 226 4.80 -10.96 -9.17
CA THR A 226 6.25 -10.84 -8.99
C THR A 226 6.97 -10.55 -10.30
N PHE A 227 8.27 -10.27 -10.23
CA PHE A 227 9.11 -10.07 -11.41
C PHE A 227 9.21 -11.36 -12.25
N GLN A 228 9.05 -11.20 -13.58
CA GLN A 228 9.33 -12.24 -14.55
C GLN A 228 9.99 -11.63 -15.79
N LYS A 229 11.01 -12.32 -16.34
CA LYS A 229 11.80 -11.81 -17.49
C LYS A 229 10.97 -11.60 -18.77
N PHE A 230 9.84 -12.27 -18.92
CA PHE A 230 9.00 -12.20 -20.12
C PHE A 230 7.86 -11.20 -20.04
N ASP A 231 7.60 -10.63 -18.85
CA ASP A 231 6.51 -9.69 -18.64
C ASP A 231 7.07 -8.30 -18.26
N LYS A 232 6.56 -7.27 -18.92
CA LYS A 232 6.94 -5.88 -18.65
C LYS A 232 6.18 -5.31 -17.45
N THR A 233 5.02 -5.88 -17.10
CA THR A 233 4.20 -5.44 -15.96
C THR A 233 4.39 -6.39 -14.79
N TYR A 234 5.16 -5.97 -13.80
CA TYR A 234 5.50 -6.75 -12.61
C TYR A 234 5.56 -5.84 -11.37
N ASN A 235 5.77 -6.44 -10.21
CA ASN A 235 5.84 -5.75 -8.92
C ASN A 235 4.60 -4.88 -8.66
N LEU A 236 3.40 -5.49 -8.78
CA LEU A 236 2.13 -4.79 -8.57
C LEU A 236 1.05 -5.71 -7.97
N PRO A 237 0.12 -5.16 -7.18
CA PRO A 237 -1.07 -5.88 -6.76
C PRO A 237 -2.03 -6.06 -7.94
N VAL A 238 -2.53 -7.27 -8.15
CA VAL A 238 -3.42 -7.63 -9.29
C VAL A 238 -4.83 -7.99 -8.86
N ALA A 239 -5.03 -8.36 -7.59
CA ALA A 239 -6.36 -8.65 -7.04
C ALA A 239 -6.41 -8.42 -5.53
N GLU A 240 -7.61 -8.17 -5.03
CA GLU A 240 -7.94 -7.99 -3.62
C GLU A 240 -9.23 -8.72 -3.26
N TYR A 241 -9.25 -9.33 -2.06
CA TYR A 241 -10.48 -9.68 -1.37
C TYR A 241 -10.41 -9.15 0.06
N THR A 242 -11.26 -8.18 0.38
CA THR A 242 -11.42 -7.67 1.73
C THR A 242 -12.87 -7.76 2.14
N GLY A 243 -13.14 -8.41 3.28
CA GLY A 243 -14.49 -8.62 3.74
C GLY A 243 -14.58 -9.40 5.04
N ARG A 244 -15.80 -9.48 5.55
CA ARG A 244 -16.18 -10.31 6.69
C ARG A 244 -17.57 -10.90 6.43
N PRO A 245 -17.66 -11.99 5.64
CA PRO A 245 -18.93 -12.72 5.45
C PRO A 245 -19.46 -13.30 6.76
N GLU A 246 -20.62 -13.94 6.73
CA GLU A 246 -21.31 -14.45 7.93
C GLU A 246 -20.43 -15.42 8.74
N THR A 247 -19.59 -16.19 8.05
CA THR A 247 -18.69 -17.14 8.72
C THR A 247 -17.24 -16.99 8.29
N ALA A 248 -16.30 -17.19 9.20
CA ALA A 248 -14.88 -17.23 8.90
C ALA A 248 -14.54 -18.32 7.86
N LYS A 249 -15.28 -19.44 7.84
CA LYS A 249 -15.10 -20.51 6.85
C LYS A 249 -15.39 -20.04 5.42
N GLU A 250 -16.40 -19.21 5.25
CA GLU A 250 -16.72 -18.62 3.94
C GLU A 250 -15.60 -17.67 3.48
N TYR A 251 -15.07 -16.86 4.38
CA TYR A 251 -13.89 -16.04 4.11
C TYR A 251 -12.69 -16.90 3.67
N TYR A 252 -12.38 -17.98 4.41
CA TYR A 252 -11.27 -18.90 4.06
C TYR A 252 -11.50 -19.59 2.71
N GLU A 253 -12.74 -19.92 2.39
CA GLU A 253 -13.07 -20.54 1.08
C GLU A 253 -12.86 -19.54 -0.06
N ASN A 254 -13.21 -18.27 0.12
CA ASN A 254 -12.96 -17.23 -0.87
C ASN A 254 -11.44 -17.01 -1.08
N ILE A 255 -10.64 -17.01 0.00
CA ILE A 255 -9.18 -16.98 -0.10
C ILE A 255 -8.67 -18.23 -0.87
N ARG A 256 -9.15 -19.44 -0.53
CA ARG A 256 -8.75 -20.67 -1.20
C ARG A 256 -9.02 -20.62 -2.70
N LYS A 257 -10.19 -20.13 -3.10
CA LYS A 257 -10.53 -19.93 -4.52
C LYS A 257 -9.58 -18.92 -5.16
N LEU A 258 -9.35 -17.76 -4.52
CA LEU A 258 -8.49 -16.70 -5.05
C LEU A 258 -7.06 -17.19 -5.27
N LEU A 259 -6.48 -17.88 -4.30
CA LEU A 259 -5.14 -18.46 -4.39
C LEU A 259 -5.06 -19.55 -5.48
N THR A 260 -6.09 -20.39 -5.58
CA THR A 260 -6.13 -21.40 -6.63
C THR A 260 -6.27 -20.79 -8.02
N TYR A 261 -7.08 -19.73 -8.15
CA TYR A 261 -7.28 -19.03 -9.42
C TYR A 261 -6.00 -18.42 -9.97
N TYR A 262 -5.12 -17.93 -9.10
CA TYR A 262 -3.81 -17.35 -9.48
C TYR A 262 -2.63 -18.33 -9.38
N ASN A 263 -2.83 -19.58 -9.00
CA ASN A 263 -1.75 -20.52 -8.65
C ASN A 263 -0.75 -19.92 -7.66
N ALA A 264 -1.25 -19.22 -6.64
CA ALA A 264 -0.46 -18.45 -5.70
C ALA A 264 -0.35 -19.14 -4.34
N GLN A 265 0.79 -18.95 -3.67
CA GLN A 265 0.94 -19.20 -2.24
C GLN A 265 0.73 -17.90 -1.47
N THR A 266 0.10 -17.95 -0.28
CA THR A 266 -0.04 -16.77 0.57
C THR A 266 0.83 -16.88 1.83
N LEU A 267 1.54 -15.79 2.15
CA LEU A 267 2.06 -15.55 3.48
C LEU A 267 0.94 -14.90 4.31
N TYR A 268 0.65 -15.43 5.47
CA TYR A 268 -0.46 -14.94 6.30
C TYR A 268 -0.03 -14.70 7.75
N GLU A 269 -0.74 -13.80 8.43
CA GLU A 269 -0.58 -13.60 9.86
C GLU A 269 -1.11 -14.82 10.62
N ASN A 270 -0.23 -15.56 11.34
CA ASN A 270 -0.57 -16.82 11.96
C ASN A 270 -0.87 -16.71 13.46
N ASN A 271 -1.20 -15.53 13.95
CA ASN A 271 -1.64 -15.29 15.33
C ASN A 271 -2.89 -16.12 15.66
N LEU A 272 -3.71 -16.39 14.65
CA LEU A 272 -4.91 -17.19 14.69
C LEU A 272 -4.71 -18.47 13.87
N LYS A 273 -5.38 -19.56 14.28
CA LYS A 273 -5.14 -20.89 13.68
C LYS A 273 -6.21 -21.35 12.71
N GLY A 274 -7.33 -20.66 12.62
CA GLY A 274 -8.49 -21.08 11.85
C GLY A 274 -8.21 -21.27 10.37
N LEU A 275 -7.52 -20.32 9.73
CA LEU A 275 -7.13 -20.42 8.32
C LEU A 275 -6.33 -21.70 8.04
N LYS A 276 -5.28 -21.98 8.83
CA LYS A 276 -4.45 -23.17 8.66
C LYS A 276 -5.27 -24.45 8.82
N ILE A 277 -6.09 -24.54 9.87
CA ILE A 277 -6.94 -25.71 10.13
C ILE A 277 -7.90 -25.95 8.97
N TYR A 278 -8.51 -24.90 8.43
CA TYR A 278 -9.39 -24.99 7.27
C TYR A 278 -8.66 -25.53 6.03
N PHE A 279 -7.47 -24.97 5.72
CA PHE A 279 -6.66 -25.41 4.58
C PHE A 279 -6.14 -26.85 4.75
N GLU A 280 -5.86 -27.29 5.96
CA GLU A 280 -5.50 -28.67 6.29
C GLU A 280 -6.69 -29.61 6.04
N GLN A 281 -7.89 -29.26 6.50
CA GLN A 281 -9.12 -30.02 6.23
C GLN A 281 -9.42 -30.14 4.74
N LYS A 282 -9.15 -29.08 3.96
CA LYS A 282 -9.31 -29.04 2.51
C LYS A 282 -8.14 -29.67 1.74
N LYS A 283 -7.09 -30.15 2.43
CA LYS A 283 -5.88 -30.76 1.85
C LYS A 283 -5.14 -29.83 0.89
N CYS A 284 -5.12 -28.52 1.16
CA CYS A 284 -4.51 -27.50 0.32
C CYS A 284 -3.48 -26.64 1.07
N LEU A 285 -2.74 -27.21 2.02
CA LEU A 285 -1.65 -26.54 2.74
C LEU A 285 -0.53 -26.04 1.82
N ASN A 286 -0.42 -26.60 0.61
CA ASN A 286 0.49 -26.13 -0.43
C ASN A 286 0.21 -24.68 -0.90
N LEU A 287 -0.97 -24.15 -0.63
CA LEU A 287 -1.31 -22.73 -0.89
C LEU A 287 -0.84 -21.78 0.22
N LEU A 288 -0.34 -22.32 1.33
CA LEU A 288 0.20 -21.53 2.44
C LEU A 288 1.73 -21.51 2.38
N LYS A 289 2.31 -20.33 2.49
CA LYS A 289 3.77 -20.14 2.59
C LYS A 289 4.25 -20.45 4.00
N SER A 290 5.38 -21.14 4.10
CA SER A 290 6.10 -21.32 5.37
C SER A 290 6.70 -19.99 5.84
N GLN A 291 7.05 -19.91 7.13
CA GLN A 291 7.69 -18.74 7.71
C GLN A 291 8.94 -18.33 6.91
N PRO A 292 9.07 -17.06 6.52
CA PRO A 292 10.20 -16.56 5.74
C PRO A 292 11.54 -16.74 6.43
N SER A 293 12.56 -17.12 5.67
CA SER A 293 13.92 -17.34 6.18
C SER A 293 14.62 -16.03 6.55
N ILE A 294 14.29 -14.94 5.84
CA ILE A 294 14.83 -13.59 6.12
C ILE A 294 14.51 -13.08 7.53
N LEU A 295 13.51 -13.66 8.20
CA LEU A 295 13.14 -13.29 9.56
C LEU A 295 13.96 -14.02 10.66
N LYS A 296 14.84 -14.97 10.30
CA LYS A 296 15.60 -15.77 11.27
C LYS A 296 16.48 -14.95 12.20
N ASP A 297 17.02 -13.86 11.70
CA ASP A 297 17.91 -12.98 12.47
C ASP A 297 17.15 -11.97 13.34
N ILE A 298 15.88 -11.73 13.02
CA ILE A 298 15.01 -10.78 13.74
C ILE A 298 14.31 -11.48 14.91
N VAL A 299 13.99 -12.76 14.73
CA VAL A 299 13.29 -13.56 15.76
C VAL A 299 14.28 -14.44 16.51
N ASN A 300 14.30 -14.36 17.84
CA ASN A 300 15.11 -15.26 18.66
C ASN A 300 14.89 -16.71 18.25
N ARG A 301 15.97 -17.47 18.01
CA ARG A 301 15.97 -18.86 17.50
C ARG A 301 15.06 -19.83 18.28
N SER A 302 14.74 -19.52 19.51
CA SER A 302 13.82 -20.32 20.36
C SER A 302 12.35 -20.19 19.99
N THR A 303 11.96 -19.12 19.28
CA THR A 303 10.56 -18.81 18.94
C THR A 303 10.23 -19.12 17.47
N VAL A 304 11.18 -19.53 16.65
CA VAL A 304 10.96 -19.90 15.25
C VAL A 304 10.14 -21.19 15.18
N SER A 305 8.83 -21.04 15.15
CA SER A 305 7.92 -22.12 14.78
C SER A 305 8.15 -22.48 13.32
N ARG A 306 8.54 -23.72 13.03
CA ARG A 306 8.64 -24.26 11.65
C ARG A 306 7.24 -24.50 11.06
N GLY A 307 6.37 -23.50 11.14
CA GLY A 307 4.99 -23.56 10.68
C GLY A 307 4.76 -22.74 9.42
N TYR A 308 3.51 -22.71 9.01
CA TYR A 308 3.03 -21.83 7.93
C TYR A 308 2.72 -20.45 8.49
N GLY A 309 2.89 -19.41 7.64
CA GLY A 309 2.62 -18.03 7.99
C GLY A 309 3.68 -17.39 8.89
N VAL A 310 3.40 -16.19 9.36
CA VAL A 310 4.29 -15.41 10.23
C VAL A 310 3.52 -14.84 11.42
N HIS A 311 4.13 -14.89 12.59
CA HIS A 311 3.62 -14.18 13.75
C HIS A 311 4.10 -12.73 13.70
N MET A 312 3.17 -11.80 13.49
CA MET A 312 3.48 -10.36 13.35
C MET A 312 3.81 -9.73 14.72
N SER A 313 4.94 -10.19 15.31
CA SER A 313 5.51 -9.55 16.50
C SER A 313 5.98 -8.14 16.18
N GLU A 314 6.11 -7.26 17.17
CA GLU A 314 6.53 -5.87 16.98
C GLU A 314 7.82 -5.72 16.13
N PRO A 315 8.91 -6.48 16.36
CA PRO A 315 10.10 -6.38 15.51
C PRO A 315 9.84 -6.77 14.04
N ILE A 316 8.99 -7.77 13.79
CA ILE A 316 8.63 -8.20 12.44
C ILE A 316 7.75 -7.16 11.76
N LYS A 317 6.80 -6.58 12.50
CA LYS A 317 5.93 -5.52 12.02
C LYS A 317 6.76 -4.30 11.58
N ILE A 318 7.70 -3.86 12.40
CA ILE A 318 8.62 -2.76 12.06
C ILE A 318 9.41 -3.07 10.77
N GLN A 319 9.92 -4.31 10.63
CA GLN A 319 10.65 -4.69 9.42
C GLN A 319 9.75 -4.72 8.18
N ALA A 320 8.53 -5.22 8.31
CA ALA A 320 7.55 -5.25 7.23
C ALA A 320 7.11 -3.82 6.82
N GLU A 321 6.96 -2.92 7.77
CA GLU A 321 6.72 -1.49 7.55
C GLU A 321 7.85 -0.86 6.74
N ILE A 322 9.11 -1.15 7.10
CA ILE A 322 10.30 -0.63 6.38
C ILE A 322 10.31 -1.16 4.94
N TYR A 323 10.12 -2.48 4.75
CA TYR A 323 10.11 -3.07 3.41
C TYR A 323 8.99 -2.50 2.53
N LEU A 324 7.79 -2.31 3.10
CA LEU A 324 6.69 -1.70 2.35
C LEU A 324 6.99 -0.23 2.00
N ARG A 325 7.52 0.56 2.94
CA ARG A 325 7.93 1.95 2.67
C ARG A 325 8.95 2.03 1.54
N ASP A 326 9.98 1.20 1.60
CA ASP A 326 11.05 1.20 0.61
C ASP A 326 10.51 0.76 -0.76
N TRP A 327 9.64 -0.25 -0.80
CA TRP A 327 8.95 -0.66 -2.03
C TRP A 327 8.06 0.45 -2.61
N LEU A 328 7.32 1.18 -1.78
CA LEU A 328 6.47 2.29 -2.23
C LEU A 328 7.28 3.38 -2.96
N LEU A 329 8.51 3.65 -2.49
CA LEU A 329 9.41 4.69 -3.00
C LEU A 329 10.37 4.20 -4.10
N GLU A 330 10.40 2.92 -4.39
CA GLU A 330 11.26 2.36 -5.43
C GLU A 330 10.79 2.79 -6.82
N LYS A 331 11.75 3.23 -7.67
CA LYS A 331 11.46 3.63 -9.05
C LYS A 331 11.16 2.42 -9.92
N ARG A 332 10.11 2.52 -10.71
CA ARG A 332 9.74 1.50 -11.69
C ARG A 332 10.62 1.63 -12.94
N ALA A 333 11.22 0.50 -13.33
CA ALA A 333 12.07 0.43 -14.52
C ALA A 333 11.29 0.21 -15.83
N ASP A 334 10.00 -0.10 -15.74
CA ASP A 334 9.15 -0.58 -16.84
C ASP A 334 8.31 0.51 -17.51
N THR A 335 8.48 1.76 -17.11
CA THR A 335 7.68 2.87 -17.66
C THR A 335 8.51 3.81 -18.52
N ASP A 336 8.07 4.04 -19.76
CA ASP A 336 8.61 5.08 -20.64
C ASP A 336 8.23 6.51 -20.18
N GLU A 337 7.41 6.64 -19.15
CA GLU A 337 6.82 7.89 -18.64
C GLU A 337 7.54 8.43 -17.37
N GLY A 338 8.86 8.45 -17.38
CA GLY A 338 9.60 9.17 -16.34
C GLY A 338 9.58 8.51 -14.93
N ASP A 339 9.69 9.30 -13.87
CA ASP A 339 9.96 8.89 -12.50
C ASP A 339 8.77 8.23 -11.74
N LYS A 340 8.08 7.23 -12.34
CA LYS A 340 7.02 6.50 -11.64
C LYS A 340 7.61 5.60 -10.55
N LEU A 341 6.98 5.65 -9.37
CA LEU A 341 7.29 4.80 -8.22
C LEU A 341 6.37 3.58 -8.19
N ASN A 342 6.74 2.54 -7.43
CA ASN A 342 5.88 1.37 -7.26
C ASN A 342 4.50 1.72 -6.68
N LEU A 343 4.39 2.73 -5.82
CA LEU A 343 3.11 3.20 -5.28
C LEU A 343 2.08 3.56 -6.37
N HIS A 344 2.55 4.02 -7.56
CA HIS A 344 1.67 4.35 -8.70
C HIS A 344 1.07 3.10 -9.38
N SER A 345 1.45 1.89 -8.96
CA SER A 345 0.82 0.64 -9.39
C SER A 345 -0.36 0.22 -8.51
N ILE A 346 -0.55 0.86 -7.35
CA ILE A 346 -1.65 0.54 -6.45
C ILE A 346 -2.95 1.16 -6.97
N LEU A 347 -3.90 0.30 -7.35
CA LEU A 347 -5.24 0.70 -7.80
C LEU A 347 -6.31 0.53 -6.71
N SER A 348 -5.97 -0.07 -5.58
CA SER A 348 -6.87 -0.17 -4.43
C SER A 348 -6.97 1.18 -3.69
N ILE A 349 -8.02 1.94 -3.96
CA ILE A 349 -8.32 3.20 -3.25
C ILE A 349 -8.38 2.99 -1.73
N PRO A 350 -9.07 1.96 -1.19
CA PRO A 350 -9.10 1.75 0.25
C PRO A 350 -7.73 1.39 0.84
N LEU A 351 -6.87 0.66 0.14
CA LEU A 351 -5.49 0.42 0.59
C LEU A 351 -4.70 1.74 0.67
N LEU A 352 -4.79 2.60 -0.35
CA LEU A 352 -4.13 3.91 -0.32
C LEU A 352 -4.60 4.74 0.89
N LYS A 353 -5.91 4.76 1.16
CA LYS A 353 -6.48 5.46 2.32
C LYS A 353 -5.99 4.89 3.65
N GLU A 354 -5.88 3.57 3.77
CA GLU A 354 -5.29 2.93 4.96
C GLU A 354 -3.81 3.27 5.13
N LEU A 355 -3.00 3.24 4.06
CA LEU A 355 -1.59 3.62 4.11
C LEU A 355 -1.39 5.09 4.50
N ILE A 356 -2.23 6.00 3.99
CA ILE A 356 -2.19 7.43 4.33
C ILE A 356 -2.54 7.67 5.79
N SER A 357 -3.52 6.93 6.33
CA SER A 357 -3.98 7.08 7.71
C SER A 357 -3.31 6.13 8.70
N TYR A 358 -2.31 5.36 8.25
CA TYR A 358 -1.66 4.33 9.04
C TYR A 358 -1.05 4.87 10.33
N ASP A 359 -1.37 4.20 11.44
CA ASP A 359 -0.68 4.35 12.70
C ASP A 359 -0.51 2.97 13.39
N LYS A 360 0.46 2.89 14.32
CA LYS A 360 0.81 1.61 14.95
C LYS A 360 -0.26 1.03 15.87
N GLN A 361 -1.23 1.84 16.29
CA GLN A 361 -2.28 1.45 17.25
C GLN A 361 -3.62 1.20 16.57
N GLY A 362 -3.77 1.61 15.31
CA GLY A 362 -4.99 1.43 14.53
C GLY A 362 -5.16 0.02 13.96
N ASN A 363 -6.33 -0.23 13.41
CA ASN A 363 -6.66 -1.45 12.69
C ASN A 363 -6.63 -1.18 11.19
N PHE A 364 -5.67 -1.79 10.48
CA PHE A 364 -5.37 -1.56 9.07
C PHE A 364 -5.19 -2.89 8.34
N ASP A 365 -6.28 -3.64 8.21
CA ASP A 365 -6.27 -5.03 7.71
C ASP A 365 -5.66 -5.15 6.30
N ARG A 366 -5.94 -4.17 5.41
CA ARG A 366 -5.37 -4.13 4.05
C ARG A 366 -3.88 -3.82 4.06
N ALA A 367 -3.47 -2.85 4.86
CA ALA A 367 -2.06 -2.49 4.98
C ALA A 367 -1.24 -3.67 5.50
N ILE A 368 -1.73 -4.39 6.51
CA ILE A 368 -1.07 -5.60 7.05
C ILE A 368 -1.01 -6.70 5.98
N ALA A 369 -2.12 -6.99 5.29
CA ALA A 369 -2.13 -8.00 4.22
C ALA A 369 -1.14 -7.63 3.09
N PHE A 370 -1.04 -6.35 2.74
CA PHE A 370 -0.11 -5.90 1.71
C PHE A 370 1.35 -5.91 2.18
N MET A 371 1.65 -5.58 3.46
CA MET A 371 2.96 -5.78 4.06
C MET A 371 3.40 -7.25 3.97
N LEU A 372 2.48 -8.19 4.17
CA LEU A 372 2.77 -9.63 4.04
C LEU A 372 3.06 -10.03 2.58
N CYS A 373 2.43 -9.40 1.58
CA CYS A 373 2.81 -9.57 0.18
C CYS A 373 4.25 -9.13 -0.07
N ILE A 374 4.62 -7.95 0.40
CA ILE A 374 5.96 -7.41 0.19
C ILE A 374 7.01 -8.24 0.93
N LEU A 375 6.74 -8.66 2.16
CA LEU A 375 7.61 -9.57 2.91
C LEU A 375 7.80 -10.91 2.18
N HIS A 376 6.74 -11.46 1.60
CA HIS A 376 6.79 -12.68 0.79
C HIS A 376 7.62 -12.49 -0.49
N SER A 377 7.49 -11.34 -1.16
CA SER A 377 8.28 -11.00 -2.35
C SER A 377 9.78 -10.91 -2.02
N HIS A 378 10.14 -10.28 -0.93
CA HIS A 378 11.53 -10.18 -0.47
C HIS A 378 12.14 -11.56 -0.18
N GLU A 379 11.39 -12.47 0.44
CA GLU A 379 11.86 -13.86 0.67
C GLU A 379 12.17 -14.58 -0.64
N ASN A 380 11.30 -14.47 -1.64
CA ASN A 380 11.51 -15.11 -2.94
C ASN A 380 12.74 -14.53 -3.66
N TYR A 381 12.94 -13.22 -3.60
CA TYR A 381 14.11 -12.56 -4.19
C TYR A 381 15.41 -13.04 -3.53
N HIS A 382 15.45 -13.20 -2.22
CA HIS A 382 16.63 -13.73 -1.51
C HIS A 382 16.93 -15.19 -1.87
N ILE A 383 15.91 -16.03 -1.98
CA ILE A 383 16.06 -17.43 -2.40
C ILE A 383 16.64 -17.51 -3.81
N ASP A 384 16.19 -16.67 -4.73
CA ASP A 384 16.71 -16.62 -6.12
C ASP A 384 18.17 -16.17 -6.16
N LEU A 385 18.55 -15.18 -5.37
CA LEU A 385 19.96 -14.77 -5.25
C LEU A 385 20.84 -15.90 -4.68
N GLU A 386 20.42 -16.55 -3.59
CA GLU A 386 21.16 -17.67 -3.00
C GLU A 386 21.31 -18.83 -4.01
N SER A 387 20.24 -19.15 -4.76
CA SER A 387 20.29 -20.19 -5.78
C SER A 387 21.25 -19.85 -6.93
N GLN A 388 21.31 -18.59 -7.35
CA GLN A 388 22.29 -18.13 -8.37
C GLN A 388 23.72 -18.23 -7.87
N PHE A 389 23.98 -17.93 -6.61
CA PHE A 389 25.32 -18.10 -6.01
C PHE A 389 25.70 -19.57 -5.88
N ASP A 390 24.80 -20.46 -5.53
CA ASP A 390 25.03 -21.91 -5.45
C ASP A 390 25.28 -22.52 -6.84
N TYR A 391 24.57 -22.08 -7.89
CA TYR A 391 24.81 -22.52 -9.25
C TYR A 391 26.23 -22.18 -9.70
N GLY A 392 26.74 -20.99 -9.36
CA GLY A 392 28.13 -20.57 -9.67
C GLY A 392 29.20 -21.44 -8.99
N GLN A 393 28.90 -21.97 -7.78
CA GLN A 393 29.81 -22.87 -7.04
C GLN A 393 29.67 -24.34 -7.46
N SER A 394 28.54 -24.77 -7.99
CA SER A 394 28.32 -26.15 -8.41
C SER A 394 28.74 -26.45 -9.84
N ASP A 395 29.04 -25.44 -10.64
CA ASP A 395 29.49 -25.62 -12.02
C ASP A 395 30.79 -26.42 -12.05
N LYS A 396 30.81 -27.46 -12.90
CA LYS A 396 31.99 -28.32 -13.15
C LYS A 396 33.26 -27.52 -13.49
N PHE A 397 33.08 -26.31 -14.06
CA PHE A 397 34.17 -25.38 -14.35
C PHE A 397 34.96 -24.98 -13.09
N TRP A 398 34.28 -24.67 -11.99
CA TRP A 398 34.89 -24.27 -10.71
C TRP A 398 35.50 -25.47 -9.94
N ARG A 399 35.14 -26.70 -10.29
CA ARG A 399 35.69 -27.94 -9.71
C ARG A 399 36.99 -28.41 -10.40
N THR A 400 37.40 -27.76 -11.49
CA THR A 400 38.62 -28.11 -12.17
C THR A 400 39.86 -27.77 -11.34
N ASN A 401 40.91 -28.60 -11.45
CA ASN A 401 42.13 -28.47 -10.64
C ASN A 401 42.87 -27.11 -10.80
N HIS A 402 42.52 -26.31 -11.79
CA HIS A 402 43.08 -24.97 -11.99
C HIS A 402 42.71 -23.96 -10.91
N PHE A 403 41.57 -24.14 -10.24
CA PHE A 403 41.12 -23.24 -9.21
C PHE A 403 41.29 -23.77 -7.77
N LYS A 404 41.85 -24.96 -7.60
CA LYS A 404 42.25 -25.44 -6.28
C LYS A 404 43.45 -24.63 -5.78
N LYS A 405 43.26 -23.83 -4.71
CA LYS A 405 44.38 -23.18 -4.01
C LYS A 405 45.45 -24.21 -3.71
N ARG A 406 46.64 -24.04 -4.27
CA ARG A 406 47.84 -24.79 -3.84
C ARG A 406 48.00 -24.53 -2.33
N LYS A 407 47.83 -25.56 -1.51
CA LYS A 407 48.32 -25.51 -0.14
C LYS A 407 49.83 -25.34 -0.21
N VAL A 408 50.31 -24.15 0.16
CA VAL A 408 51.72 -23.91 0.42
C VAL A 408 52.05 -24.75 1.64
N ARG A 409 53.02 -25.67 1.47
CA ARG A 409 53.64 -26.43 2.58
C ARG A 409 54.56 -25.53 3.35
#